data_f74c904dcb18cd809d908edcaecaa79a
#
_entry.id   f74c904dcb18cd809d908edcaecaa79a
#
_cell.length_a   1.000
_cell.length_b   1.000
_cell.length_c   1.000
_cell.angle_alpha   90.00
_cell.angle_beta   90.00
_cell.angle_gamma   90.00
#
_symmetry.space_group_name_H-M   'P 1'
#
loop_
_entity.id
_entity.type
_entity.pdbx_description
1 polymer ?
#
loop_
_entity_poly.entity_id
_entity_poly.type
_entity_poly.pdbx_seq_one_letter_code
_entity_poly.pdbx_strand_id
1 'polypeptide(L)'
;MMLMPQPTGPYPKLDALTEAAQSRGHLPVGVVYPCEKGALEAALEAQEQGFIEPVLVGPAALIRTVAAEADMDLSGLQIVEAADPHTAARRAVELAAKGEIGALMKGSLHTDEMLSAIVGRESPLRTGRRTSHVFWFDCPAYRKPLMLTDAVVNIAPNLMEKVDIIRNAVDLAHGLGVSNPKVAILAAVETVNPSLPSTIDAAALCKMAERGQITGATLDGPLGFDNAVSLASANTKGIVSQVAGEPDILVVPNLDAGNCLYKSLVYLGGAACAGLVLGARIPVILTSRADSKQARIASCALAALTAEHLAYQPSAAS
;
A
#
# COMPACT_ATOMS: atom_id res chain seq x y z
N MET A 1 8.21 -12.70 -21.75
CA MET A 1 7.91 -11.71 -20.69
C MET A 1 6.94 -10.70 -21.30
N MET A 2 5.66 -10.82 -20.98
CA MET A 2 4.63 -9.90 -21.49
C MET A 2 4.81 -8.58 -20.74
N LEU A 3 5.15 -7.52 -21.44
CA LEU A 3 5.19 -6.17 -20.87
C LEU A 3 3.79 -5.81 -20.37
N MET A 4 3.69 -5.30 -19.12
CA MET A 4 2.48 -4.69 -18.63
C MET A 4 2.01 -3.62 -19.62
N PRO A 5 0.75 -3.58 -20.02
CA PRO A 5 0.26 -2.45 -20.78
C PRO A 5 0.48 -1.18 -19.95
N GLN A 6 1.12 -0.18 -20.55
CA GLN A 6 1.26 1.12 -19.90
C GLN A 6 -0.13 1.74 -19.79
N PRO A 7 -0.47 2.37 -18.65
CA PRO A 7 -1.70 3.12 -18.53
C PRO A 7 -1.74 4.18 -19.67
N THR A 8 -2.85 4.28 -20.35
CA THR A 8 -2.97 5.14 -21.55
C THR A 8 -3.86 6.37 -21.35
N GLY A 9 -4.33 6.62 -20.12
CA GLY A 9 -5.25 7.71 -19.81
C GLY A 9 -4.63 8.86 -18.99
N PRO A 10 -5.27 10.03 -18.99
CA PRO A 10 -4.94 11.06 -18.03
C PRO A 10 -5.31 10.58 -16.60
N TYR A 11 -4.38 10.76 -15.64
CA TYR A 11 -4.55 10.35 -14.25
C TYR A 11 -4.56 11.56 -13.32
N PRO A 12 -5.62 12.39 -13.32
CA PRO A 12 -5.64 13.66 -12.58
C PRO A 12 -5.52 13.49 -11.06
N LYS A 13 -5.95 12.34 -10.53
CA LYS A 13 -5.83 12.05 -9.10
C LYS A 13 -4.39 11.66 -8.75
N LEU A 14 -3.70 10.95 -9.66
CA LEU A 14 -2.29 10.63 -9.51
C LEU A 14 -1.42 11.89 -9.66
N ASP A 15 -1.75 12.76 -10.61
CA ASP A 15 -1.06 14.04 -10.78
C ASP A 15 -1.18 14.89 -9.51
N ALA A 16 -2.38 15.00 -8.94
CA ALA A 16 -2.61 15.70 -7.68
C ALA A 16 -1.85 15.07 -6.49
N LEU A 17 -1.75 13.71 -6.45
CA LEU A 17 -0.97 12.99 -5.44
C LEU A 17 0.52 13.36 -5.54
N THR A 18 1.07 13.36 -6.75
CA THR A 18 2.50 13.66 -6.97
C THR A 18 2.82 15.12 -6.71
N GLU A 19 1.97 16.07 -7.13
CA GLU A 19 2.12 17.49 -6.81
C GLU A 19 2.09 17.75 -5.29
N ALA A 20 1.17 17.09 -4.57
CA ALA A 20 1.09 17.19 -3.13
C ALA A 20 2.35 16.62 -2.45
N ALA A 21 2.90 15.52 -2.96
CA ALA A 21 4.12 14.93 -2.43
C ALA A 21 5.34 15.83 -2.61
N GLN A 22 5.47 16.52 -3.76
CA GLN A 22 6.55 17.49 -4.02
C GLN A 22 6.57 18.63 -3.02
N SER A 23 5.41 19.03 -2.51
CA SER A 23 5.28 20.12 -1.53
C SER A 23 5.71 19.75 -0.10
N ARG A 24 5.81 18.45 0.22
CA ARG A 24 6.14 17.94 1.57
C ARG A 24 7.63 17.87 1.87
N GLY A 25 8.48 17.86 0.84
CA GLY A 25 9.92 17.67 0.98
C GLY A 25 10.35 16.19 0.86
N HIS A 26 11.66 15.99 0.97
CA HIS A 26 12.29 14.70 0.71
C HIS A 26 12.16 13.75 1.93
N LEU A 27 11.45 12.64 1.75
CA LEU A 27 11.41 11.56 2.74
C LEU A 27 12.68 10.70 2.62
N PRO A 28 13.52 10.54 3.68
CA PRO A 28 14.61 9.56 3.65
C PRO A 28 14.07 8.14 3.52
N VAL A 29 14.46 7.42 2.46
CA VAL A 29 13.96 6.06 2.14
C VAL A 29 15.12 5.08 2.02
N GLY A 30 15.12 4.03 2.83
CA GLY A 30 16.05 2.92 2.70
C GLY A 30 15.67 2.02 1.53
N VAL A 31 16.44 2.07 0.44
CA VAL A 31 16.25 1.19 -0.72
C VAL A 31 17.02 -0.11 -0.48
N VAL A 32 16.30 -1.18 -0.19
CA VAL A 32 16.88 -2.43 0.31
C VAL A 32 17.32 -3.33 -0.85
N TYR A 33 18.62 -3.56 -0.94
CA TYR A 33 19.26 -4.41 -1.95
C TYR A 33 18.92 -4.00 -3.40
N PRO A 34 19.21 -2.76 -3.84
CA PRO A 34 18.87 -2.25 -5.17
C PRO A 34 19.87 -2.74 -6.24
N CYS A 35 19.99 -4.06 -6.39
CA CYS A 35 20.97 -4.70 -7.28
C CYS A 35 20.40 -5.06 -8.66
N GLU A 36 19.32 -4.43 -9.06
CA GLU A 36 18.71 -4.52 -10.39
C GLU A 36 18.36 -3.13 -10.92
N LYS A 37 18.53 -2.91 -12.22
CA LYS A 37 18.29 -1.63 -12.89
C LYS A 37 16.96 -0.98 -12.50
N GLY A 38 15.85 -1.72 -12.54
CA GLY A 38 14.52 -1.16 -12.34
C GLY A 38 14.24 -0.65 -10.91
N ALA A 39 14.90 -1.22 -9.90
CA ALA A 39 14.78 -0.74 -8.51
C ALA A 39 15.55 0.56 -8.31
N LEU A 40 16.78 0.61 -8.86
CA LEU A 40 17.64 1.78 -8.75
C LEU A 40 17.09 2.96 -9.57
N GLU A 41 16.63 2.70 -10.79
CA GLU A 41 16.02 3.70 -11.67
C GLU A 41 14.77 4.35 -11.04
N ALA A 42 13.89 3.56 -10.41
CA ALA A 42 12.70 4.09 -9.75
C ALA A 42 13.04 4.96 -8.52
N ALA A 43 14.07 4.59 -7.75
CA ALA A 43 14.52 5.36 -6.59
C ALA A 43 15.13 6.70 -7.01
N LEU A 44 15.99 6.71 -8.04
CA LEU A 44 16.62 7.92 -8.56
C LEU A 44 15.58 8.89 -9.15
N GLU A 45 14.62 8.37 -9.92
CA GLU A 45 13.58 9.23 -10.48
C GLU A 45 12.64 9.80 -9.41
N ALA A 46 12.30 9.02 -8.39
CA ALA A 46 11.53 9.53 -7.26
C ALA A 46 12.32 10.62 -6.47
N GLN A 47 13.65 10.54 -6.44
CA GLN A 47 14.52 11.58 -5.92
C GLN A 47 14.50 12.84 -6.81
N GLU A 48 14.66 12.68 -8.13
CA GLU A 48 14.61 13.80 -9.09
C GLU A 48 13.29 14.54 -9.01
N GLN A 49 12.18 13.82 -8.78
CA GLN A 49 10.85 14.42 -8.59
C GLN A 49 10.65 15.05 -7.20
N GLY A 50 11.62 14.92 -6.29
CA GLY A 50 11.60 15.56 -4.98
C GLY A 50 10.78 14.82 -3.91
N PHE A 51 10.43 13.55 -4.11
CA PHE A 51 9.63 12.79 -3.14
C PHE A 51 10.47 12.16 -2.04
N ILE A 52 11.65 11.62 -2.40
CA ILE A 52 12.47 10.83 -1.49
C ILE A 52 13.94 11.25 -1.53
N GLU A 53 14.65 10.95 -0.45
CA GLU A 53 16.10 10.92 -0.37
C GLU A 53 16.56 9.47 -0.22
N PRO A 54 17.05 8.81 -1.29
CA PRO A 54 17.39 7.40 -1.23
C PRO A 54 18.65 7.13 -0.42
N VAL A 55 18.58 6.19 0.52
CA VAL A 55 19.71 5.55 1.19
C VAL A 55 19.81 4.12 0.65
N LEU A 56 20.84 3.85 -0.16
CA LEU A 56 20.99 2.56 -0.80
C LEU A 56 21.64 1.55 0.17
N VAL A 57 20.97 0.45 0.46
CA VAL A 57 21.44 -0.56 1.42
C VAL A 57 21.74 -1.87 0.72
N GLY A 58 23.00 -2.22 0.53
CA GLY A 58 23.40 -3.42 -0.21
C GLY A 58 24.90 -3.44 -0.55
N PRO A 59 25.36 -4.41 -1.36
CA PRO A 59 26.77 -4.52 -1.74
C PRO A 59 27.14 -3.36 -2.66
N ALA A 60 27.93 -2.41 -2.14
CA ALA A 60 28.26 -1.16 -2.83
C ALA A 60 28.92 -1.38 -4.20
N ALA A 61 29.75 -2.40 -4.34
CA ALA A 61 30.39 -2.73 -5.60
C ALA A 61 29.36 -3.13 -6.67
N LEU A 62 28.39 -3.98 -6.31
CA LEU A 62 27.34 -4.44 -7.22
C LEU A 62 26.38 -3.30 -7.57
N ILE A 63 25.99 -2.48 -6.60
CA ILE A 63 25.14 -1.30 -6.84
C ILE A 63 25.79 -0.35 -7.84
N ARG A 64 27.09 -0.05 -7.67
CA ARG A 64 27.84 0.80 -8.62
C ARG A 64 27.98 0.17 -10.00
N THR A 65 28.16 -1.15 -10.07
CA THR A 65 28.21 -1.87 -11.37
C THR A 65 26.88 -1.72 -12.10
N VAL A 66 25.74 -1.99 -11.44
CA VAL A 66 24.39 -1.84 -12.01
C VAL A 66 24.15 -0.40 -12.47
N ALA A 67 24.57 0.59 -11.69
CA ALA A 67 24.43 2.00 -12.04
C ALA A 67 25.26 2.36 -13.27
N ALA A 68 26.52 1.92 -13.33
CA ALA A 68 27.41 2.18 -14.45
C ALA A 68 26.92 1.52 -15.76
N GLU A 69 26.41 0.28 -15.68
CA GLU A 69 25.82 -0.43 -16.85
C GLU A 69 24.56 0.25 -17.38
N ALA A 70 23.87 1.02 -16.54
CA ALA A 70 22.62 1.70 -16.87
C ALA A 70 22.78 3.22 -17.05
N ASP A 71 24.03 3.74 -17.03
CA ASP A 71 24.35 5.16 -17.13
C ASP A 71 23.65 6.04 -16.07
N MET A 72 23.59 5.54 -14.82
CA MET A 72 22.97 6.20 -13.68
C MET A 72 24.02 6.87 -12.79
N ASP A 73 23.79 8.12 -12.41
CA ASP A 73 24.64 8.85 -11.46
C ASP A 73 24.21 8.56 -10.01
N LEU A 74 25.15 8.07 -9.20
CA LEU A 74 24.98 7.85 -7.76
C LEU A 74 25.68 8.93 -6.92
N SER A 75 26.14 10.01 -7.54
CA SER A 75 26.87 11.09 -6.84
C SER A 75 25.99 11.68 -5.73
N GLY A 76 26.56 11.81 -4.53
CA GLY A 76 25.85 12.36 -3.38
C GLY A 76 24.91 11.38 -2.66
N LEU A 77 24.69 10.17 -3.17
CA LEU A 77 23.87 9.19 -2.49
C LEU A 77 24.66 8.41 -1.43
N GLN A 78 24.04 8.21 -0.28
CA GLN A 78 24.56 7.34 0.76
C GLN A 78 24.39 5.88 0.37
N ILE A 79 25.49 5.11 0.41
CA ILE A 79 25.47 3.66 0.26
C ILE A 79 25.90 3.03 1.59
N VAL A 80 25.01 2.24 2.17
CA VAL A 80 25.25 1.45 3.39
C VAL A 80 25.60 0.03 2.98
N GLU A 81 26.84 -0.38 3.25
CA GLU A 81 27.35 -1.70 2.87
C GLU A 81 26.57 -2.84 3.54
N ALA A 82 26.14 -3.81 2.74
CA ALA A 82 25.54 -5.06 3.19
C ALA A 82 25.77 -6.14 2.13
N ALA A 83 26.39 -7.25 2.53
CA ALA A 83 26.92 -8.25 1.61
C ALA A 83 25.83 -9.07 0.87
N ASP A 84 24.65 -9.23 1.46
CA ASP A 84 23.57 -10.10 0.98
C ASP A 84 22.20 -9.50 1.29
N PRO A 85 21.09 -10.02 0.65
CA PRO A 85 19.74 -9.48 0.83
C PRO A 85 19.25 -9.48 2.28
N HIS A 86 19.54 -10.52 3.04
CA HIS A 86 19.12 -10.65 4.43
C HIS A 86 19.82 -9.62 5.32
N THR A 87 21.13 -9.44 5.14
CA THR A 87 21.91 -8.42 5.84
C THR A 87 21.44 -7.02 5.45
N ALA A 88 21.12 -6.77 4.16
CA ALA A 88 20.60 -5.49 3.70
C ALA A 88 19.24 -5.16 4.36
N ALA A 89 18.32 -6.12 4.40
CA ALA A 89 17.02 -5.95 5.05
C ALA A 89 17.18 -5.62 6.56
N ARG A 90 18.04 -6.34 7.27
CA ARG A 90 18.32 -6.09 8.69
C ARG A 90 18.93 -4.71 8.93
N ARG A 91 19.92 -4.31 8.11
CA ARG A 91 20.55 -2.98 8.22
C ARG A 91 19.57 -1.86 7.96
N ALA A 92 18.69 -2.01 6.96
CA ALA A 92 17.65 -1.02 6.68
C ALA A 92 16.64 -0.90 7.86
N VAL A 93 16.27 -2.02 8.48
CA VAL A 93 15.46 -2.03 9.71
C VAL A 93 16.16 -1.31 10.87
N GLU A 94 17.47 -1.48 11.03
CA GLU A 94 18.27 -0.77 12.05
C GLU A 94 18.28 0.75 11.80
N LEU A 95 18.45 1.20 10.55
CA LEU A 95 18.40 2.62 10.18
C LEU A 95 17.02 3.23 10.47
N ALA A 96 15.95 2.51 10.10
CA ALA A 96 14.60 2.92 10.39
C ALA A 96 14.30 3.02 11.90
N ALA A 97 14.78 2.07 12.68
CA ALA A 97 14.64 2.08 14.14
C ALA A 97 15.33 3.27 14.81
N LYS A 98 16.42 3.77 14.21
CA LYS A 98 17.12 4.98 14.67
C LYS A 98 16.52 6.28 14.18
N GLY A 99 15.51 6.22 13.30
CA GLY A 99 14.90 7.39 12.66
C GLY A 99 15.76 8.03 11.56
N GLU A 100 16.78 7.32 11.07
CA GLU A 100 17.63 7.79 9.97
C GLU A 100 16.90 7.70 8.62
N ILE A 101 15.90 6.83 8.51
CA ILE A 101 15.01 6.70 7.35
C ILE A 101 13.56 6.60 7.81
N GLY A 102 12.63 7.18 7.03
CA GLY A 102 11.19 7.24 7.33
C GLY A 102 10.33 6.23 6.57
N ALA A 103 10.89 5.54 5.58
CA ALA A 103 10.23 4.46 4.85
C ALA A 103 11.26 3.44 4.33
N LEU A 104 10.79 2.25 3.98
CA LEU A 104 11.59 1.23 3.29
C LEU A 104 11.06 1.04 1.86
N MET A 105 11.96 0.83 0.91
CA MET A 105 11.63 0.47 -0.48
C MET A 105 12.28 -0.86 -0.83
N LYS A 106 11.49 -1.79 -1.35
CA LYS A 106 11.99 -3.10 -1.79
C LYS A 106 12.79 -2.95 -3.08
N GLY A 107 14.03 -3.39 -3.06
CA GLY A 107 14.88 -3.56 -4.25
C GLY A 107 14.71 -4.95 -4.89
N SER A 108 15.84 -5.64 -5.11
CA SER A 108 15.89 -6.90 -5.85
C SER A 108 15.69 -8.16 -5.00
N LEU A 109 15.60 -8.02 -3.67
CA LEU A 109 15.38 -9.15 -2.76
C LEU A 109 13.95 -9.71 -2.86
N HIS A 110 13.73 -10.92 -2.33
CA HIS A 110 12.39 -11.49 -2.24
C HIS A 110 11.53 -10.77 -1.20
N THR A 111 10.23 -10.73 -1.45
CA THR A 111 9.25 -10.08 -0.55
C THR A 111 9.29 -10.70 0.86
N ASP A 112 9.39 -12.02 0.94
CA ASP A 112 9.41 -12.74 2.22
C ASP A 112 10.66 -12.41 3.04
N GLU A 113 11.82 -12.22 2.41
CA GLU A 113 13.06 -11.82 3.09
C GLU A 113 12.90 -10.43 3.72
N MET A 114 12.35 -9.48 2.96
CA MET A 114 12.13 -8.13 3.46
C MET A 114 11.07 -8.09 4.57
N LEU A 115 9.91 -8.71 4.35
CA LEU A 115 8.84 -8.73 5.34
C LEU A 115 9.27 -9.45 6.62
N SER A 116 10.01 -10.56 6.51
CA SER A 116 10.52 -11.27 7.69
C SER A 116 11.41 -10.40 8.58
N ALA A 117 12.24 -9.53 8.00
CA ALA A 117 13.06 -8.59 8.75
C ALA A 117 12.22 -7.51 9.45
N ILE A 118 11.11 -7.08 8.82
CA ILE A 118 10.24 -6.00 9.33
C ILE A 118 9.30 -6.51 10.44
N VAL A 119 8.65 -7.68 10.24
CA VAL A 119 7.62 -8.20 11.16
C VAL A 119 8.12 -9.29 12.09
N GLY A 120 9.38 -9.69 11.96
CA GLY A 120 10.01 -10.68 12.81
C GLY A 120 9.85 -10.36 14.31
N ARG A 121 9.86 -11.38 15.17
CA ARG A 121 9.59 -11.23 16.60
C ARG A 121 10.54 -10.22 17.29
N GLU A 122 11.79 -10.19 16.84
CA GLU A 122 12.85 -9.32 17.36
C GLU A 122 12.92 -7.96 16.63
N SER A 123 12.07 -7.72 15.62
CA SER A 123 12.15 -6.50 14.83
C SER A 123 11.68 -5.28 15.61
N PRO A 124 12.49 -4.22 15.68
CA PRO A 124 12.11 -2.97 16.34
C PRO A 124 11.01 -2.20 15.57
N LEU A 125 10.74 -2.58 14.31
CA LEU A 125 9.68 -1.98 13.50
C LEU A 125 8.33 -2.66 13.69
N ARG A 126 8.30 -3.80 14.39
CA ARG A 126 7.06 -4.51 14.66
C ARG A 126 6.15 -3.69 15.57
N THR A 127 4.86 -3.66 15.22
CA THR A 127 3.79 -3.15 16.06
C THR A 127 2.93 -4.29 16.60
N GLY A 128 1.88 -3.99 17.33
CA GLY A 128 0.86 -5.00 17.71
C GLY A 128 -0.11 -5.33 16.58
N ARG A 129 -0.08 -4.62 15.46
CA ARG A 129 -1.01 -4.77 14.35
C ARG A 129 -0.54 -5.80 13.32
N ARG A 130 -1.49 -6.44 12.67
CA ARG A 130 -1.24 -7.26 11.47
C ARG A 130 -0.75 -6.38 10.33
N THR A 131 0.33 -6.79 9.67
CA THR A 131 0.81 -6.11 8.47
C THR A 131 -0.10 -6.41 7.29
N SER A 132 -0.44 -5.41 6.50
CA SER A 132 -1.30 -5.53 5.31
C SER A 132 -0.87 -4.61 4.20
N HIS A 133 -1.27 -4.91 2.97
CA HIS A 133 -1.01 -4.07 1.80
C HIS A 133 -2.25 -3.28 1.41
N VAL A 134 -2.06 -2.00 1.10
CA VAL A 134 -3.10 -1.14 0.54
C VAL A 134 -2.66 -0.65 -0.82
N PHE A 135 -3.45 -0.93 -1.85
CA PHE A 135 -3.37 -0.24 -3.13
C PHE A 135 -4.19 1.05 -3.10
N TRP A 136 -3.65 2.09 -3.70
CA TRP A 136 -4.33 3.32 -4.04
C TRP A 136 -4.43 3.42 -5.57
N PHE A 137 -5.61 3.78 -6.10
CA PHE A 137 -5.88 3.81 -7.53
C PHE A 137 -6.39 5.17 -8.00
N ASP A 138 -5.92 5.59 -9.17
CA ASP A 138 -6.62 6.48 -10.06
C ASP A 138 -7.33 5.66 -11.14
N CYS A 139 -8.61 5.35 -10.90
CA CYS A 139 -9.45 4.64 -11.86
C CYS A 139 -10.16 5.66 -12.76
N PRO A 140 -10.02 5.57 -14.11
CA PRO A 140 -10.69 6.51 -15.03
C PRO A 140 -12.21 6.52 -14.87
N ALA A 141 -12.81 5.35 -14.61
CA ALA A 141 -14.26 5.19 -14.45
C ALA A 141 -14.77 5.54 -13.04
N TYR A 142 -13.91 5.93 -12.10
CA TYR A 142 -14.29 6.24 -10.73
C TYR A 142 -13.88 7.66 -10.36
N ARG A 143 -14.81 8.44 -9.78
CA ARG A 143 -14.65 9.91 -9.64
C ARG A 143 -13.59 10.37 -8.63
N LYS A 144 -13.28 9.56 -7.62
CA LYS A 144 -12.31 9.86 -6.56
C LYS A 144 -11.23 8.77 -6.47
N PRO A 145 -10.14 8.98 -5.73
CA PRO A 145 -9.21 7.89 -5.44
C PRO A 145 -9.94 6.71 -4.80
N LEU A 146 -9.50 5.50 -5.12
CA LEU A 146 -10.05 4.27 -4.56
C LEU A 146 -8.93 3.44 -3.96
N MET A 147 -9.10 2.98 -2.72
CA MET A 147 -8.16 2.07 -2.08
C MET A 147 -8.70 0.64 -2.06
N LEU A 148 -7.81 -0.33 -2.09
CA LEU A 148 -8.12 -1.77 -2.03
C LEU A 148 -7.18 -2.46 -1.06
N THR A 149 -7.71 -3.25 -0.14
CA THR A 149 -6.95 -4.02 0.85
C THR A 149 -7.62 -5.35 1.19
N ASP A 150 -6.92 -6.43 1.50
CA ASP A 150 -5.55 -6.74 1.26
C ASP A 150 -5.47 -7.69 0.05
N ALA A 151 -4.66 -7.34 -0.91
CA ALA A 151 -4.54 -8.08 -2.16
C ALA A 151 -3.12 -8.69 -2.37
N VAL A 152 -2.25 -8.66 -1.33
CA VAL A 152 -0.83 -9.01 -1.47
C VAL A 152 -0.27 -9.83 -0.31
N VAL A 153 -0.64 -9.55 0.95
CA VAL A 153 0.05 -10.07 2.14
C VAL A 153 -0.76 -11.19 2.83
N ASN A 154 -2.04 -10.95 3.09
CA ASN A 154 -2.85 -11.86 3.91
C ASN A 154 -3.69 -12.81 3.04
N ILE A 155 -3.36 -14.12 3.07
CA ILE A 155 -3.99 -15.13 2.21
C ILE A 155 -5.48 -15.29 2.53
N ALA A 156 -5.80 -15.63 3.77
CA ALA A 156 -7.18 -15.84 4.24
C ALA A 156 -7.32 -15.24 5.66
N PRO A 157 -7.39 -13.91 5.78
CA PRO A 157 -7.42 -13.27 7.08
C PRO A 157 -8.71 -13.60 7.83
N ASN A 158 -8.57 -13.93 9.11
CA ASN A 158 -9.71 -14.09 10.00
C ASN A 158 -10.32 -12.73 10.40
N LEU A 159 -11.43 -12.76 11.14
CA LEU A 159 -12.15 -11.55 11.54
C LEU A 159 -11.25 -10.51 12.23
N MET A 160 -10.41 -10.92 13.19
CA MET A 160 -9.56 -9.99 13.94
C MET A 160 -8.41 -9.46 13.09
N GLU A 161 -7.86 -10.26 12.19
CA GLU A 161 -6.87 -9.81 11.22
C GLU A 161 -7.47 -8.79 10.25
N LYS A 162 -8.74 -8.96 9.84
CA LYS A 162 -9.48 -7.97 9.02
C LYS A 162 -9.68 -6.64 9.75
N VAL A 163 -9.85 -6.64 11.07
CA VAL A 163 -9.89 -5.40 11.87
C VAL A 163 -8.61 -4.59 11.68
N ASP A 164 -7.45 -5.24 11.81
CA ASP A 164 -6.16 -4.56 11.64
C ASP A 164 -5.92 -4.10 10.19
N ILE A 165 -6.31 -4.93 9.21
CA ILE A 165 -6.27 -4.58 7.78
C ILE A 165 -7.08 -3.31 7.50
N ILE A 166 -8.30 -3.22 8.06
CA ILE A 166 -9.16 -2.03 7.93
C ILE A 166 -8.51 -0.82 8.60
N ARG A 167 -8.00 -0.96 9.82
CA ARG A 167 -7.34 0.12 10.54
C ARG A 167 -6.14 0.67 9.76
N ASN A 168 -5.31 -0.19 9.19
CA ASN A 168 -4.17 0.24 8.37
C ASN A 168 -4.63 1.07 7.15
N ALA A 169 -5.70 0.64 6.46
CA ALA A 169 -6.23 1.38 5.32
C ALA A 169 -6.89 2.71 5.73
N VAL A 170 -7.57 2.75 6.88
CA VAL A 170 -8.16 3.96 7.46
C VAL A 170 -7.05 4.96 7.82
N ASP A 171 -5.97 4.50 8.44
CA ASP A 171 -4.83 5.35 8.78
C ASP A 171 -4.16 5.94 7.53
N LEU A 172 -4.05 5.16 6.45
CA LEU A 172 -3.57 5.67 5.17
C LEU A 172 -4.52 6.77 4.62
N ALA A 173 -5.82 6.52 4.68
CA ALA A 173 -6.81 7.50 4.23
C ALA A 173 -6.73 8.81 5.03
N HIS A 174 -6.55 8.73 6.35
CA HIS A 174 -6.34 9.89 7.21
C HIS A 174 -5.07 10.65 6.83
N GLY A 175 -3.96 9.94 6.57
CA GLY A 175 -2.71 10.54 6.08
C GLY A 175 -2.86 11.28 4.75
N LEU A 176 -3.84 10.88 3.94
CA LEU A 176 -4.22 11.54 2.68
C LEU A 176 -5.29 12.63 2.86
N GLY A 177 -5.67 12.96 4.10
CA GLY A 177 -6.63 14.03 4.42
C GLY A 177 -8.10 13.61 4.36
N VAL A 178 -8.42 12.33 4.21
CA VAL A 178 -9.81 11.82 4.26
C VAL A 178 -10.18 11.52 5.70
N SER A 179 -10.85 12.46 6.38
CA SER A 179 -11.10 12.40 7.82
C SER A 179 -12.09 11.31 8.27
N ASN A 180 -13.01 10.89 7.40
CA ASN A 180 -13.99 9.82 7.67
C ASN A 180 -14.19 8.97 6.42
N PRO A 181 -13.22 8.10 6.06
CA PRO A 181 -13.31 7.29 4.86
C PRO A 181 -14.49 6.31 4.92
N LYS A 182 -15.15 6.13 3.78
CA LYS A 182 -16.19 5.15 3.56
C LYS A 182 -15.57 3.81 3.19
N VAL A 183 -15.81 2.78 3.98
CA VAL A 183 -15.20 1.45 3.84
C VAL A 183 -16.26 0.44 3.45
N ALA A 184 -16.17 -0.10 2.24
CA ALA A 184 -17.02 -1.17 1.75
C ALA A 184 -16.38 -2.54 2.03
N ILE A 185 -17.06 -3.38 2.80
CA ILE A 185 -16.62 -4.76 3.07
C ILE A 185 -17.23 -5.67 2.02
N LEU A 186 -16.40 -6.14 1.10
CA LEU A 186 -16.84 -6.90 -0.07
C LEU A 186 -17.16 -8.36 0.25
N ALA A 187 -18.23 -8.82 -0.36
CA ALA A 187 -18.63 -10.22 -0.44
C ALA A 187 -19.24 -10.51 -1.81
N ALA A 188 -19.57 -11.77 -2.07
CA ALA A 188 -20.23 -12.16 -3.33
C ALA A 188 -21.67 -11.64 -3.43
N VAL A 189 -22.33 -11.40 -2.29
CA VAL A 189 -23.72 -10.95 -2.18
C VAL A 189 -23.86 -9.93 -1.05
N GLU A 190 -24.91 -9.14 -1.10
CA GLU A 190 -25.22 -8.08 -0.13
C GLU A 190 -26.04 -8.55 1.09
N THR A 191 -26.41 -9.82 1.13
CA THR A 191 -27.18 -10.40 2.25
C THR A 191 -26.31 -11.33 3.09
N VAL A 192 -26.55 -11.35 4.40
CA VAL A 192 -25.84 -12.25 5.31
C VAL A 192 -26.26 -13.70 5.04
N ASN A 193 -25.30 -14.53 4.63
CA ASN A 193 -25.53 -15.94 4.29
C ASN A 193 -24.51 -16.82 5.06
N PRO A 194 -24.96 -17.72 5.95
CA PRO A 194 -24.07 -18.59 6.71
C PRO A 194 -23.17 -19.48 5.85
N SER A 195 -23.57 -19.79 4.62
CA SER A 195 -22.76 -20.57 3.67
C SER A 195 -21.65 -19.75 2.99
N LEU A 196 -21.63 -18.44 3.20
CA LEU A 196 -20.63 -17.49 2.69
C LEU A 196 -19.95 -16.76 3.86
N PRO A 197 -18.87 -17.29 4.43
CA PRO A 197 -18.21 -16.71 5.63
C PRO A 197 -17.85 -15.24 5.49
N SER A 198 -17.53 -14.77 4.28
CA SER A 198 -17.24 -13.36 4.02
C SER A 198 -18.39 -12.42 4.36
N THR A 199 -19.65 -12.87 4.23
CA THR A 199 -20.82 -12.07 4.60
C THR A 199 -21.00 -11.98 6.11
N ILE A 200 -20.63 -13.02 6.84
CA ILE A 200 -20.63 -13.04 8.32
C ILE A 200 -19.56 -12.08 8.85
N ASP A 201 -18.35 -12.18 8.32
CA ASP A 201 -17.26 -11.27 8.71
C ASP A 201 -17.63 -9.82 8.42
N ALA A 202 -18.22 -9.53 7.25
CA ALA A 202 -18.65 -8.18 6.89
C ALA A 202 -19.67 -7.61 7.89
N ALA A 203 -20.71 -8.38 8.23
CA ALA A 203 -21.69 -7.98 9.22
C ALA A 203 -21.08 -7.75 10.61
N ALA A 204 -20.16 -8.63 11.03
CA ALA A 204 -19.45 -8.50 12.30
C ALA A 204 -18.57 -7.23 12.33
N LEU A 205 -17.81 -6.95 11.26
CA LEU A 205 -16.95 -5.76 11.14
C LEU A 205 -17.77 -4.47 11.20
N CYS A 206 -18.92 -4.41 10.51
CA CYS A 206 -19.83 -3.27 10.59
C CYS A 206 -20.35 -3.07 12.01
N LYS A 207 -20.73 -4.16 12.70
CA LYS A 207 -21.16 -4.08 14.10
C LYS A 207 -20.04 -3.66 15.03
N MET A 208 -18.80 -4.10 14.80
CA MET A 208 -17.62 -3.66 15.53
C MET A 208 -17.37 -2.15 15.37
N ALA A 209 -17.56 -1.61 14.17
CA ALA A 209 -17.47 -0.18 13.92
C ALA A 209 -18.55 0.60 14.66
N GLU A 210 -19.83 0.16 14.62
CA GLU A 210 -20.93 0.77 15.39
C GLU A 210 -20.68 0.78 16.90
N ARG A 211 -19.92 -0.19 17.42
CA ARG A 211 -19.57 -0.32 18.84
C ARG A 211 -18.25 0.37 19.20
N GLY A 212 -17.60 1.06 18.27
CA GLY A 212 -16.35 1.77 18.51
C GLY A 212 -15.11 0.88 18.63
N GLN A 213 -15.20 -0.41 18.22
CA GLN A 213 -14.05 -1.30 18.14
C GLN A 213 -13.19 -1.00 16.89
N ILE A 214 -13.81 -0.46 15.84
CA ILE A 214 -13.14 0.13 14.66
C ILE A 214 -13.61 1.58 14.60
N THR A 215 -12.68 2.52 14.63
CA THR A 215 -12.96 3.96 14.68
C THR A 215 -12.36 4.70 13.51
N GLY A 216 -12.80 5.94 13.28
CA GLY A 216 -12.23 6.83 12.27
C GLY A 216 -12.71 6.58 10.84
N ALA A 217 -13.75 5.77 10.66
CA ALA A 217 -14.32 5.46 9.35
C ALA A 217 -15.81 5.09 9.46
N THR A 218 -16.53 5.16 8.35
CA THR A 218 -17.88 4.61 8.20
C THR A 218 -17.79 3.31 7.41
N LEU A 219 -18.22 2.19 8.03
CA LEU A 219 -18.18 0.86 7.42
C LEU A 219 -19.57 0.42 6.99
N ASP A 220 -19.65 -0.29 5.86
CA ASP A 220 -20.85 -1.04 5.47
C ASP A 220 -20.49 -2.32 4.70
N GLY A 221 -21.32 -3.34 4.86
CA GLY A 221 -21.19 -4.66 4.26
C GLY A 221 -22.11 -5.70 4.93
N PRO A 222 -22.27 -6.85 4.27
CA PRO A 222 -21.64 -7.26 3.02
C PRO A 222 -22.16 -6.46 1.81
N LEU A 223 -21.25 -6.14 0.87
CA LEU A 223 -21.58 -5.49 -0.38
C LEU A 223 -20.99 -6.28 -1.56
N GLY A 224 -21.79 -6.52 -2.60
CA GLY A 224 -21.25 -6.95 -3.89
C GLY A 224 -20.43 -5.83 -4.53
N PHE A 225 -19.43 -6.16 -5.36
CA PHE A 225 -18.56 -5.15 -5.97
C PHE A 225 -19.36 -4.10 -6.76
N ASP A 226 -20.38 -4.51 -7.51
CA ASP A 226 -21.24 -3.65 -8.32
C ASP A 226 -21.98 -2.61 -7.46
N ASN A 227 -22.61 -3.04 -6.37
CA ASN A 227 -23.32 -2.13 -5.48
C ASN A 227 -22.38 -1.34 -4.53
N ALA A 228 -21.18 -1.84 -4.29
CA ALA A 228 -20.16 -1.06 -3.57
C ALA A 228 -19.75 0.19 -4.36
N VAL A 229 -19.49 0.07 -5.68
CA VAL A 229 -18.90 1.17 -6.48
C VAL A 229 -19.91 1.90 -7.38
N SER A 230 -21.15 1.45 -7.46
CA SER A 230 -22.21 2.03 -8.30
C SER A 230 -23.48 2.33 -7.50
N LEU A 231 -23.77 3.62 -7.33
CA LEU A 231 -24.99 4.06 -6.67
C LEU A 231 -26.27 3.58 -7.40
N ALA A 232 -26.21 3.50 -8.74
CA ALA A 232 -27.33 2.97 -9.53
C ALA A 232 -27.59 1.49 -9.23
N SER A 233 -26.53 0.67 -9.09
CA SER A 233 -26.65 -0.73 -8.70
C SER A 233 -27.20 -0.88 -7.28
N ALA A 234 -26.68 -0.10 -6.34
CA ALA A 234 -27.15 -0.07 -4.95
C ALA A 234 -28.64 0.27 -4.86
N ASN A 235 -29.07 1.30 -5.58
CA ASN A 235 -30.48 1.72 -5.63
C ASN A 235 -31.39 0.65 -6.24
N THR A 236 -30.95 -0.01 -7.32
CA THR A 236 -31.72 -1.10 -7.97
C THR A 236 -31.96 -2.26 -7.00
N LYS A 237 -31.00 -2.54 -6.12
CA LYS A 237 -31.11 -3.58 -5.08
C LYS A 237 -31.76 -3.10 -3.78
N GLY A 238 -32.19 -1.83 -3.72
CA GLY A 238 -32.82 -1.24 -2.53
C GLY A 238 -31.90 -1.12 -1.33
N ILE A 239 -30.57 -1.02 -1.54
CA ILE A 239 -29.58 -0.92 -0.47
C ILE A 239 -29.57 0.51 0.09
N VAL A 240 -29.89 0.64 1.38
CA VAL A 240 -29.79 1.91 2.11
C VAL A 240 -28.47 1.94 2.87
N SER A 241 -27.53 2.74 2.40
CA SER A 241 -26.17 2.75 2.90
C SER A 241 -25.53 4.15 2.78
N GLN A 242 -24.66 4.49 3.71
CA GLN A 242 -23.82 5.69 3.61
C GLN A 242 -22.52 5.44 2.81
N VAL A 243 -22.24 4.18 2.47
CA VAL A 243 -21.00 3.72 1.84
C VAL A 243 -21.25 3.28 0.40
N ALA A 244 -22.32 2.49 0.17
CA ALA A 244 -22.61 1.91 -1.13
C ALA A 244 -22.71 2.98 -2.23
N GLY A 245 -22.07 2.71 -3.37
CA GLY A 245 -21.99 3.59 -4.53
C GLY A 245 -20.79 4.53 -4.55
N GLU A 246 -20.17 4.82 -3.40
CA GLU A 246 -19.04 5.77 -3.34
C GLU A 246 -18.02 5.52 -2.21
N PRO A 247 -17.51 4.29 -2.03
CA PRO A 247 -16.49 4.00 -1.02
C PRO A 247 -15.17 4.72 -1.33
N ASP A 248 -14.37 4.91 -0.29
CA ASP A 248 -12.97 5.30 -0.38
C ASP A 248 -12.06 4.06 -0.32
N ILE A 249 -12.51 3.03 0.42
CA ILE A 249 -11.76 1.80 0.68
C ILE A 249 -12.63 0.59 0.38
N LEU A 250 -12.08 -0.36 -0.38
CA LEU A 250 -12.63 -1.69 -0.59
C LEU A 250 -11.82 -2.70 0.22
N VAL A 251 -12.51 -3.49 1.04
CA VAL A 251 -11.91 -4.59 1.82
C VAL A 251 -12.36 -5.90 1.22
N VAL A 252 -11.44 -6.69 0.71
CA VAL A 252 -11.72 -7.97 0.06
C VAL A 252 -11.75 -9.12 1.06
N PRO A 253 -12.47 -10.20 0.76
CA PRO A 253 -12.58 -11.35 1.67
C PRO A 253 -11.28 -12.13 1.87
N ASN A 254 -10.44 -12.21 0.83
CA ASN A 254 -9.19 -12.97 0.81
C ASN A 254 -8.26 -12.50 -0.32
N LEU A 255 -7.04 -13.05 -0.34
CA LEU A 255 -6.00 -12.71 -1.31
C LEU A 255 -6.42 -12.94 -2.76
N ASP A 256 -7.09 -14.06 -3.05
CA ASP A 256 -7.45 -14.42 -4.43
C ASP A 256 -8.41 -13.39 -5.02
N ALA A 257 -9.48 -13.05 -4.26
CA ALA A 257 -10.43 -12.02 -4.67
C ALA A 257 -9.73 -10.66 -4.85
N GLY A 258 -8.86 -10.27 -3.91
CA GLY A 258 -8.14 -9.02 -3.94
C GLY A 258 -7.16 -8.93 -5.12
N ASN A 259 -6.37 -9.96 -5.34
CA ASN A 259 -5.38 -10.00 -6.41
C ASN A 259 -6.04 -10.02 -7.81
N CYS A 260 -7.16 -10.76 -7.98
CA CYS A 260 -7.93 -10.74 -9.21
C CYS A 260 -8.52 -9.35 -9.46
N LEU A 261 -9.11 -8.72 -8.44
CA LEU A 261 -9.71 -7.39 -8.56
C LEU A 261 -8.65 -6.32 -8.86
N TYR A 262 -7.53 -6.32 -8.14
CA TYR A 262 -6.39 -5.43 -8.41
C TYR A 262 -5.96 -5.50 -9.88
N LYS A 263 -5.70 -6.72 -10.37
CA LYS A 263 -5.26 -6.92 -11.75
C LYS A 263 -6.34 -6.52 -12.76
N SER A 264 -7.61 -6.77 -12.47
CA SER A 264 -8.72 -6.36 -13.33
C SER A 264 -8.80 -4.83 -13.45
N LEU A 265 -8.65 -4.10 -12.34
CA LEU A 265 -8.63 -2.64 -12.36
C LEU A 265 -7.46 -2.08 -13.18
N VAL A 266 -6.26 -2.67 -13.04
CA VAL A 266 -5.06 -2.19 -13.77
C VAL A 266 -5.10 -2.60 -15.24
N TYR A 267 -5.31 -3.89 -15.54
CA TYR A 267 -5.15 -4.42 -16.89
C TYR A 267 -6.37 -4.21 -17.79
N LEU A 268 -7.57 -4.23 -17.24
CA LEU A 268 -8.83 -4.06 -17.99
C LEU A 268 -9.43 -2.67 -17.76
N GLY A 269 -9.36 -2.16 -16.51
CA GLY A 269 -9.90 -0.85 -16.15
C GLY A 269 -8.96 0.32 -16.46
N GLY A 270 -7.72 0.06 -16.83
CA GLY A 270 -6.73 1.10 -17.15
C GLY A 270 -6.39 1.99 -15.95
N ALA A 271 -6.52 1.50 -14.73
CA ALA A 271 -6.21 2.27 -13.54
C ALA A 271 -4.69 2.43 -13.35
N ALA A 272 -4.24 3.64 -13.01
CA ALA A 272 -2.94 3.85 -12.40
C ALA A 272 -3.00 3.47 -10.92
N CYS A 273 -1.90 2.95 -10.37
CA CYS A 273 -1.87 2.53 -8.97
C CYS A 273 -0.57 2.91 -8.26
N ALA A 274 -0.69 3.03 -6.94
CA ALA A 274 0.40 3.07 -5.98
C ALA A 274 0.10 2.05 -4.88
N GLY A 275 1.11 1.62 -4.11
CA GLY A 275 0.85 0.67 -3.03
C GLY A 275 1.87 0.74 -1.90
N LEU A 276 1.38 0.52 -0.67
CA LEU A 276 2.19 0.46 0.54
C LEU A 276 1.82 -0.75 1.39
N VAL A 277 2.83 -1.35 2.01
CA VAL A 277 2.64 -2.24 3.16
C VAL A 277 2.65 -1.41 4.43
N LEU A 278 1.65 -1.63 5.27
CA LEU A 278 1.36 -0.91 6.50
C LEU A 278 1.26 -1.87 7.68
N GLY A 279 1.17 -1.33 8.90
CA GLY A 279 1.11 -2.11 10.14
C GLY A 279 2.48 -2.30 10.81
N ALA A 280 3.57 -1.86 10.17
CA ALA A 280 4.86 -1.63 10.81
C ALA A 280 4.96 -0.16 11.27
N ARG A 281 6.03 0.19 12.00
CA ARG A 281 6.26 1.56 12.49
C ARG A 281 6.46 2.58 11.39
N ILE A 282 6.90 2.16 10.21
CA ILE A 282 7.07 3.00 9.02
C ILE A 282 6.45 2.30 7.82
N PRO A 283 6.00 3.03 6.79
CA PRO A 283 5.48 2.45 5.57
C PRO A 283 6.56 1.73 4.77
N VAL A 284 6.13 0.70 4.02
CA VAL A 284 7.03 -0.06 3.16
C VAL A 284 6.52 0.00 1.72
N ILE A 285 7.34 0.54 0.84
CA ILE A 285 7.10 0.58 -0.61
C ILE A 285 7.45 -0.81 -1.15
N LEU A 286 6.42 -1.60 -1.39
CA LEU A 286 6.57 -2.99 -1.84
C LEU A 286 6.02 -3.12 -3.24
N THR A 287 6.89 -2.91 -4.23
CA THR A 287 6.55 -3.02 -5.64
C THR A 287 6.99 -4.35 -6.22
N SER A 288 6.20 -4.89 -7.15
CA SER A 288 6.54 -6.08 -7.91
C SER A 288 7.56 -5.75 -9.00
N ARG A 289 8.36 -6.74 -9.42
CA ARG A 289 9.20 -6.61 -10.63
C ARG A 289 8.37 -6.34 -11.89
N ALA A 290 7.10 -6.75 -11.88
CA ALA A 290 6.16 -6.54 -12.98
C ALA A 290 5.46 -5.18 -12.94
N ASP A 291 5.58 -4.41 -11.86
CA ASP A 291 4.94 -3.09 -11.76
C ASP A 291 5.60 -2.10 -12.71
N SER A 292 4.77 -1.21 -13.26
CA SER A 292 5.24 -0.14 -14.11
C SER A 292 6.16 0.82 -13.33
N LYS A 293 7.05 1.51 -14.05
CA LYS A 293 7.86 2.58 -13.48
C LYS A 293 6.98 3.63 -12.77
N GLN A 294 5.88 4.02 -13.42
CA GLN A 294 4.91 4.97 -12.85
C GLN A 294 4.34 4.50 -11.49
N ALA A 295 3.98 3.22 -11.36
CA ALA A 295 3.44 2.69 -10.09
C ALA A 295 4.48 2.72 -8.96
N ARG A 296 5.76 2.50 -9.27
CA ARG A 296 6.85 2.59 -8.28
C ARG A 296 7.06 4.02 -7.81
N ILE A 297 7.09 4.97 -8.73
CA ILE A 297 7.23 6.41 -8.42
C ILE A 297 6.01 6.89 -7.63
N ALA A 298 4.81 6.53 -8.05
CA ALA A 298 3.58 6.85 -7.34
C ALA A 298 3.55 6.30 -5.91
N SER A 299 4.12 5.11 -5.70
CA SER A 299 4.25 4.53 -4.36
C SER A 299 5.24 5.29 -3.48
N CYS A 300 6.31 5.85 -4.06
CA CYS A 300 7.22 6.76 -3.35
C CYS A 300 6.50 8.06 -2.96
N ALA A 301 5.72 8.65 -3.86
CA ALA A 301 4.92 9.84 -3.57
C ALA A 301 3.88 9.56 -2.46
N LEU A 302 3.21 8.42 -2.52
CA LEU A 302 2.24 8.00 -1.50
C LEU A 302 2.92 7.84 -0.13
N ALA A 303 4.12 7.23 -0.08
CA ALA A 303 4.89 7.10 1.15
C ALA A 303 5.32 8.47 1.68
N ALA A 304 5.83 9.38 0.85
CA ALA A 304 6.26 10.72 1.23
C ALA A 304 5.12 11.53 1.87
N LEU A 305 3.90 11.42 1.34
CA LEU A 305 2.73 12.11 1.89
C LEU A 305 2.26 11.56 3.23
N THR A 306 2.45 10.28 3.47
CA THR A 306 1.77 9.59 4.58
C THR A 306 2.71 9.10 5.68
N ALA A 307 4.03 9.06 5.44
CA ALA A 307 5.00 8.52 6.39
C ALA A 307 4.95 9.19 7.77
N GLU A 308 4.85 10.52 7.83
CA GLU A 308 4.76 11.27 9.08
C GLU A 308 3.51 10.90 9.88
N HIS A 309 2.36 10.81 9.23
CA HIS A 309 1.10 10.41 9.87
C HIS A 309 1.16 8.96 10.36
N LEU A 310 1.72 8.06 9.55
CA LEU A 310 1.81 6.63 9.86
C LEU A 310 2.82 6.32 10.98
N ALA A 311 3.91 7.11 11.08
CA ALA A 311 4.92 6.96 12.12
C ALA A 311 4.42 7.37 13.52
N TYR A 312 3.42 8.23 13.59
CA TYR A 312 2.92 8.82 14.85
C TYR A 312 1.81 8.00 15.52
N GLN A 313 1.53 6.80 15.07
CA GLN A 313 0.48 5.99 15.68
C GLN A 313 0.95 5.38 17.00
N PRO A 314 0.37 5.76 18.17
CA PRO A 314 0.65 5.07 19.40
C PRO A 314 0.22 3.62 19.24
N SER A 315 1.08 2.69 19.69
CA SER A 315 0.66 1.29 19.90
C SER A 315 -0.66 1.32 20.64
N ALA A 316 -1.72 0.74 20.06
CA ALA A 316 -2.98 0.58 20.75
C ALA A 316 -2.66 -0.08 22.09
N ALA A 317 -2.88 0.66 23.17
CA ALA A 317 -2.76 0.12 24.50
C ALA A 317 -3.69 -1.09 24.60
N SER A 318 -3.11 -2.22 24.99
CA SER A 318 -3.73 -3.50 25.29
C SER A 318 -4.95 -3.39 26.19
#